data_37c86a95ca8c938a6b9fbb65f73a219d
#
_entry.id   37c86a95ca8c938a6b9fbb65f73a219d
#
_cell.length_a   1.000
_cell.length_b   1.000
_cell.length_c   1.000
_cell.angle_alpha   90.00
_cell.angle_beta   90.00
_cell.angle_gamma   90.00
#
_symmetry.space_group_name_H-M   'P 1'
#
loop_
_entity.id
_entity.type
_entity.pdbx_description
1 polymer ?
#
loop_
_entity_poly.entity_id
_entity_poly.type
_entity_poly.pdbx_seq_one_letter_code
_entity_poly.pdbx_strand_id
1 'polypeptide(L)'
;MILALTGAPLIILSIIAFIVIIGVIVAIHEGGHFFFAKRAGILCHEFSIGMGPIIYHKQFGETKFCIRAIPIGGFVSMAGEDTMEDAIRTGTEIGLNLENDMVSEIILDNKRECQIRGKVVNIDLYGKDNEELYVTLDNGFQSQYYPVKRNAFYVFEHNKTLQITPYDRSFESKSLLNRFLTIFAGPVMNFILAIIIYLIVAFATGVPNYGDNIVGTVSSSLPAASVLKEGDSITYVGDTPINTWVDFENALDAIYDKNETTITLRIERDGEELDPITIEATSYIVSIGLSDISKSNKELPTGITGVRVGANNIRYQSNSGNIKAGDIIDHVYITEYNNPNTVLYDVDVISWSQLIKIFKEIDVANVQFGYYHLKGDDLDLSSRDSYEYVNYKDCSIIEPYTNEVLNNQRIEKIQQKIGVSPIMHFDFFGCIGSAFTNFWDDFTLIFRTLKLLIAPSGVRQVGVNDLSGFVGIFSMIETYIGAGLLALLSFSALLSVNIGVMNLLPIPALDGGRIFFLFIELITRKKPSKKIENTVNNIFFILLMILFVYITIHDIMRLF
;
A
#
# COMPACT_ATOMS: atom_id res chain seq x y z
N MET A 1 13.82 -5.47 -23.54
CA MET A 1 14.64 -4.28 -23.78
C MET A 1 13.79 -3.04 -23.43
N ILE A 2 13.64 -2.74 -22.14
CA ILE A 2 13.05 -1.47 -21.69
C ILE A 2 14.22 -0.49 -21.69
N LEU A 3 14.16 0.49 -22.60
CA LEU A 3 15.09 1.63 -22.58
C LEU A 3 15.16 2.16 -21.16
N ALA A 4 16.37 2.36 -20.64
CA ALA A 4 16.58 3.09 -19.41
C ALA A 4 16.11 4.53 -19.66
N LEU A 5 14.81 4.77 -19.43
CA LEU A 5 14.23 6.11 -19.47
C LEU A 5 14.79 6.88 -18.29
N THR A 6 15.42 7.99 -18.55
CA THR A 6 15.92 8.91 -17.51
C THR A 6 15.38 10.31 -17.77
N GLY A 7 15.21 11.09 -16.71
CA GLY A 7 14.73 12.47 -16.81
C GLY A 7 13.26 12.62 -17.14
N ALA A 8 12.91 13.65 -17.92
CA ALA A 8 11.52 14.03 -18.19
C ALA A 8 10.62 12.91 -18.76
N PRO A 9 11.04 12.02 -19.68
CA PRO A 9 10.21 10.92 -20.15
C PRO A 9 9.82 9.92 -19.05
N LEU A 10 10.70 9.62 -18.10
CA LEU A 10 10.41 8.74 -16.98
C LEU A 10 9.36 9.36 -16.05
N ILE A 11 9.50 10.64 -15.74
CA ILE A 11 8.53 11.37 -14.90
C ILE A 11 7.14 11.36 -15.55
N ILE A 12 7.04 11.63 -16.85
CA ILE A 12 5.75 11.61 -17.56
C ILE A 12 5.12 10.21 -17.52
N LEU A 13 5.92 9.17 -17.77
CA LEU A 13 5.45 7.79 -17.71
C LEU A 13 4.99 7.42 -16.29
N SER A 14 5.72 7.86 -15.25
CA SER A 14 5.37 7.63 -13.86
C SER A 14 4.06 8.34 -13.47
N ILE A 15 3.82 9.55 -13.96
CA ILE A 15 2.55 10.27 -13.76
C ILE A 15 1.40 9.49 -14.41
N ILE A 16 1.56 9.05 -15.66
CA ILE A 16 0.55 8.28 -16.36
C ILE A 16 0.28 6.95 -15.65
N ALA A 17 1.33 6.22 -15.28
CA ALA A 17 1.22 4.96 -14.55
C ALA A 17 0.52 5.15 -13.21
N PHE A 18 0.88 6.18 -12.44
CA PHE A 18 0.23 6.52 -11.17
C PHE A 18 -1.28 6.76 -11.36
N ILE A 19 -1.66 7.60 -12.32
CA ILE A 19 -3.08 7.91 -12.61
C ILE A 19 -3.84 6.65 -13.04
N VAL A 20 -3.23 5.82 -13.89
CA VAL A 20 -3.88 4.58 -14.36
C VAL A 20 -4.02 3.57 -13.22
N ILE A 21 -2.96 3.31 -12.46
CA ILE A 21 -2.98 2.32 -11.38
C ILE A 21 -4.00 2.72 -10.32
N ILE A 22 -3.90 3.94 -9.77
CA ILE A 22 -4.84 4.41 -8.75
C ILE A 22 -6.26 4.50 -9.32
N GLY A 23 -6.40 5.01 -10.55
CA GLY A 23 -7.71 5.10 -11.21
C GLY A 23 -8.39 3.74 -11.40
N VAL A 24 -7.65 2.70 -11.78
CA VAL A 24 -8.19 1.33 -11.92
C VAL A 24 -8.56 0.75 -10.55
N ILE A 25 -7.69 0.86 -9.55
CA ILE A 25 -7.96 0.35 -8.20
C ILE A 25 -9.23 1.01 -7.62
N VAL A 26 -9.34 2.33 -7.73
CA VAL A 26 -10.52 3.08 -7.28
C VAL A 26 -11.77 2.70 -8.08
N ALA A 27 -11.67 2.61 -9.42
CA ALA A 27 -12.82 2.24 -10.26
C ALA A 27 -13.36 0.84 -9.94
N ILE A 28 -12.50 -0.11 -9.63
CA ILE A 28 -12.87 -1.48 -9.24
C ILE A 28 -13.50 -1.48 -7.85
N HIS A 29 -12.95 -0.71 -6.91
CA HIS A 29 -13.49 -0.53 -5.57
C HIS A 29 -14.93 0.03 -5.61
N GLU A 30 -15.10 1.19 -6.25
CA GLU A 30 -16.42 1.83 -6.42
C GLU A 30 -17.38 0.94 -7.23
N GLY A 31 -16.82 0.19 -8.21
CA GLY A 31 -17.56 -0.80 -8.98
C GLY A 31 -18.18 -1.89 -8.12
N GLY A 32 -17.51 -2.30 -7.04
CA GLY A 32 -18.03 -3.23 -6.04
C GLY A 32 -19.27 -2.68 -5.35
N HIS A 33 -19.19 -1.47 -4.80
CA HIS A 33 -20.32 -0.79 -4.17
C HIS A 33 -21.49 -0.62 -5.14
N PHE A 34 -21.20 -0.14 -6.33
CA PHE A 34 -22.20 0.09 -7.38
C PHE A 34 -22.94 -1.19 -7.78
N PHE A 35 -22.20 -2.27 -8.01
CA PHE A 35 -22.79 -3.54 -8.44
C PHE A 35 -23.78 -4.08 -7.38
N PHE A 36 -23.36 -4.12 -6.12
CA PHE A 36 -24.21 -4.62 -5.04
C PHE A 36 -25.34 -3.66 -4.68
N ALA A 37 -25.14 -2.34 -4.79
CA ALA A 37 -26.20 -1.35 -4.64
C ALA A 37 -27.31 -1.57 -5.69
N LYS A 38 -26.93 -1.70 -6.97
CA LYS A 38 -27.90 -1.98 -8.06
C LYS A 38 -28.60 -3.30 -7.88
N ARG A 39 -27.88 -4.36 -7.47
CA ARG A 39 -28.48 -5.68 -7.18
C ARG A 39 -29.48 -5.62 -6.02
N ALA A 40 -29.23 -4.78 -5.03
CA ALA A 40 -30.15 -4.54 -3.91
C ALA A 40 -31.33 -3.61 -4.29
N GLY A 41 -31.38 -3.07 -5.52
CA GLY A 41 -32.41 -2.14 -5.98
C GLY A 41 -32.26 -0.74 -5.37
N ILE A 42 -31.03 -0.35 -5.00
CA ILE A 42 -30.70 1.01 -4.52
C ILE A 42 -30.53 1.92 -5.75
N LEU A 43 -31.11 3.11 -5.70
CA LEU A 43 -30.89 4.14 -6.70
C LEU A 43 -29.49 4.73 -6.52
N CYS A 44 -28.66 4.64 -7.56
CA CYS A 44 -27.35 5.28 -7.60
C CYS A 44 -27.42 6.50 -8.53
N HIS A 45 -27.25 7.69 -7.98
CA HIS A 45 -27.33 8.95 -8.72
C HIS A 45 -26.06 9.18 -9.55
N GLU A 46 -24.89 8.95 -8.95
CA GLU A 46 -23.60 9.18 -9.59
C GLU A 46 -22.62 8.05 -9.26
N PHE A 47 -21.85 7.65 -10.26
CA PHE A 47 -20.65 6.84 -10.14
C PHE A 47 -19.47 7.69 -10.59
N SER A 48 -18.56 8.01 -9.71
CA SER A 48 -17.48 8.95 -9.98
C SER A 48 -16.10 8.35 -9.71
N ILE A 49 -15.21 8.49 -10.69
CA ILE A 49 -13.79 8.21 -10.54
C ILE A 49 -13.09 9.55 -10.35
N GLY A 50 -12.36 9.71 -9.24
CA GLY A 50 -11.73 10.97 -8.85
C GLY A 50 -12.65 11.91 -8.07
N MET A 51 -12.10 13.05 -7.70
CA MET A 51 -12.74 14.14 -6.95
C MET A 51 -12.61 15.48 -7.67
N GLY A 52 -13.32 16.50 -7.18
CA GLY A 52 -13.27 17.86 -7.72
C GLY A 52 -14.18 18.08 -8.94
N PRO A 53 -13.86 19.04 -9.81
CA PRO A 53 -14.70 19.35 -10.97
C PRO A 53 -14.79 18.21 -11.98
N ILE A 54 -15.94 18.07 -12.63
CA ILE A 54 -16.21 17.04 -13.65
C ILE A 54 -15.48 17.43 -14.93
N ILE A 55 -14.62 16.52 -15.43
CA ILE A 55 -13.97 16.63 -16.75
C ILE A 55 -14.85 16.00 -17.82
N TYR A 56 -15.38 14.82 -17.55
CA TYR A 56 -16.22 14.06 -18.48
C TYR A 56 -17.35 13.39 -17.73
N HIS A 57 -18.55 13.37 -18.35
CA HIS A 57 -19.67 12.60 -17.81
C HIS A 57 -20.54 12.03 -18.92
N LYS A 58 -21.19 10.91 -18.59
CA LYS A 58 -22.17 10.27 -19.45
C LYS A 58 -23.29 9.66 -18.61
N GLN A 59 -24.53 9.88 -19.04
CA GLN A 59 -25.69 9.28 -18.39
C GLN A 59 -25.94 7.88 -18.95
N PHE A 60 -26.02 6.87 -18.06
CA PHE A 60 -26.45 5.52 -18.38
C PHE A 60 -27.64 5.13 -17.49
N GLY A 61 -28.83 5.09 -18.10
CA GLY A 61 -30.07 4.90 -17.36
C GLY A 61 -30.25 5.97 -16.30
N GLU A 62 -30.37 5.56 -15.04
CA GLU A 62 -30.56 6.46 -13.89
C GLU A 62 -29.26 7.01 -13.31
N THR A 63 -28.10 6.44 -13.69
CA THR A 63 -26.81 6.77 -13.07
C THR A 63 -25.96 7.63 -13.98
N LYS A 64 -25.41 8.71 -13.44
CA LYS A 64 -24.45 9.58 -14.11
C LYS A 64 -23.04 9.07 -13.83
N PHE A 65 -22.33 8.61 -14.85
CA PHE A 65 -20.91 8.23 -14.77
C PHE A 65 -20.02 9.43 -14.99
N CYS A 66 -19.11 9.71 -14.06
CA CYS A 66 -18.25 10.88 -14.08
C CYS A 66 -16.77 10.51 -13.96
N ILE A 67 -15.93 11.27 -14.68
CA ILE A 67 -14.49 11.34 -14.44
C ILE A 67 -14.18 12.76 -13.98
N ARG A 68 -13.49 12.89 -12.86
CA ARG A 68 -13.20 14.16 -12.21
C ARG A 68 -11.72 14.51 -12.26
N ALA A 69 -11.39 15.78 -12.05
CA ALA A 69 -10.07 16.35 -12.30
C ALA A 69 -8.96 15.82 -11.38
N ILE A 70 -9.28 15.45 -10.16
CA ILE A 70 -8.32 14.98 -9.17
C ILE A 70 -8.43 13.46 -9.11
N PRO A 71 -7.44 12.69 -9.60
CA PRO A 71 -7.50 11.22 -9.71
C PRO A 71 -7.25 10.53 -8.36
N ILE A 72 -7.78 11.09 -7.29
CA ILE A 72 -7.64 10.60 -5.92
C ILE A 72 -9.02 10.23 -5.40
N GLY A 73 -9.22 8.93 -5.11
CA GLY A 73 -10.51 8.43 -4.63
C GLY A 73 -11.59 8.40 -5.71
N GLY A 74 -12.77 8.04 -5.30
CA GLY A 74 -14.00 7.98 -6.07
C GLY A 74 -15.18 7.96 -5.13
N PHE A 75 -16.38 7.85 -5.67
CA PHE A 75 -17.57 7.60 -4.86
C PHE A 75 -18.73 7.09 -5.71
N VAL A 76 -19.61 6.35 -5.07
CA VAL A 76 -20.94 6.04 -5.57
C VAL A 76 -21.96 6.81 -4.73
N SER A 77 -22.65 7.79 -5.32
CA SER A 77 -23.74 8.50 -4.63
C SER A 77 -24.98 7.61 -4.63
N MET A 78 -25.24 7.01 -3.48
CA MET A 78 -26.40 6.15 -3.25
C MET A 78 -27.54 6.93 -2.60
N ALA A 79 -28.75 6.69 -3.08
CA ALA A 79 -29.94 7.31 -2.54
C ALA A 79 -30.15 6.93 -1.06
N GLY A 80 -30.49 7.89 -0.21
CA GLY A 80 -30.69 7.72 1.23
C GLY A 80 -29.43 7.85 2.09
N GLU A 81 -28.25 8.09 1.49
CA GLU A 81 -27.02 8.44 2.21
C GLU A 81 -26.91 9.94 2.47
N ASP A 82 -27.30 10.75 1.50
CA ASP A 82 -27.28 12.20 1.60
C ASP A 82 -28.56 12.75 2.24
N THR A 83 -28.43 13.73 3.12
CA THR A 83 -29.54 14.42 3.81
C THR A 83 -30.30 15.41 2.90
N MET A 84 -30.47 15.08 1.62
CA MET A 84 -31.26 15.92 0.70
C MET A 84 -32.79 15.82 0.92
N GLU A 85 -33.23 15.01 1.88
CA GLU A 85 -34.67 14.92 2.26
C GLU A 85 -35.25 16.26 2.75
N ASP A 86 -34.41 17.18 3.21
CA ASP A 86 -34.80 18.53 3.67
C ASP A 86 -34.68 19.63 2.59
N ALA A 87 -34.50 19.27 1.32
CA ALA A 87 -34.31 20.26 0.24
C ALA A 87 -35.54 21.17 0.06
N ILE A 88 -36.73 20.69 0.40
CA ILE A 88 -37.98 21.43 0.28
C ILE A 88 -38.67 21.43 1.64
N ARG A 89 -38.88 22.63 2.17
CA ARG A 89 -39.62 22.83 3.42
C ARG A 89 -41.01 23.41 3.14
N THR A 90 -41.95 23.18 4.05
CA THR A 90 -43.24 23.85 4.02
C THR A 90 -43.05 25.38 3.94
N GLY A 91 -43.75 26.00 3.04
CA GLY A 91 -43.66 27.43 2.75
C GLY A 91 -42.64 27.80 1.67
N THR A 92 -41.80 26.84 1.19
CA THR A 92 -40.91 27.10 0.06
C THR A 92 -41.71 27.23 -1.22
N GLU A 93 -41.37 28.20 -2.06
CA GLU A 93 -41.97 28.38 -3.38
C GLU A 93 -41.24 27.45 -4.38
N ILE A 94 -42.02 26.62 -5.09
CA ILE A 94 -41.51 25.68 -6.08
C ILE A 94 -42.38 25.73 -7.35
N GLY A 95 -41.77 25.27 -8.47
CA GLY A 95 -42.50 25.04 -9.72
C GLY A 95 -42.70 23.55 -9.96
N LEU A 96 -43.76 23.20 -10.66
CA LEU A 96 -44.04 21.81 -11.07
C LEU A 96 -44.24 21.74 -12.59
N ASN A 97 -43.69 20.73 -13.22
CA ASN A 97 -44.05 20.27 -14.55
C ASN A 97 -44.75 18.92 -14.45
N LEU A 98 -45.86 18.79 -15.14
CA LEU A 98 -46.72 17.61 -15.13
C LEU A 98 -46.58 16.86 -16.45
N GLU A 99 -46.62 15.54 -16.34
CA GLU A 99 -46.72 14.62 -17.48
C GLU A 99 -47.74 13.55 -17.13
N ASN A 100 -48.85 13.47 -17.90
CA ASN A 100 -50.01 12.60 -17.64
C ASN A 100 -50.61 12.83 -16.24
N ASP A 101 -50.84 14.09 -15.87
CA ASP A 101 -51.41 14.55 -14.59
C ASP A 101 -50.57 14.19 -13.35
N MET A 102 -49.34 13.71 -13.51
CA MET A 102 -48.40 13.46 -12.43
C MET A 102 -47.18 14.38 -12.56
N VAL A 103 -46.64 14.82 -11.42
CA VAL A 103 -45.43 15.64 -11.40
C VAL A 103 -44.24 14.83 -11.92
N SER A 104 -43.59 15.32 -12.95
CA SER A 104 -42.37 14.76 -13.54
C SER A 104 -41.12 15.56 -13.16
N GLU A 105 -41.26 16.86 -12.90
CA GLU A 105 -40.18 17.73 -12.47
C GLU A 105 -40.65 18.67 -11.36
N ILE A 106 -39.79 18.80 -10.33
CA ILE A 106 -39.94 19.76 -9.24
C ILE A 106 -38.87 20.83 -9.38
N ILE A 107 -39.27 22.01 -9.75
CA ILE A 107 -38.40 23.13 -10.12
C ILE A 107 -38.12 23.99 -8.89
N LEU A 108 -36.86 23.99 -8.46
CA LEU A 108 -36.37 24.77 -7.32
C LEU A 108 -35.76 26.11 -7.76
N ASP A 109 -35.57 26.29 -9.07
CA ASP A 109 -35.13 27.57 -9.65
C ASP A 109 -36.34 28.49 -9.89
N ASN A 110 -36.40 29.58 -9.14
CA ASN A 110 -37.50 30.56 -9.25
C ASN A 110 -37.54 31.30 -10.58
N LYS A 111 -36.48 31.29 -11.37
CA LYS A 111 -36.38 31.96 -12.67
C LYS A 111 -36.79 31.09 -13.85
N ARG A 112 -36.93 29.77 -13.63
CA ARG A 112 -37.28 28.84 -14.68
C ARG A 112 -38.79 28.79 -14.90
N GLU A 113 -39.21 28.73 -16.16
CA GLU A 113 -40.60 28.53 -16.53
C GLU A 113 -41.11 27.17 -16.07
N CYS A 114 -42.33 27.12 -15.58
CA CYS A 114 -43.00 25.92 -15.11
C CYS A 114 -44.50 26.00 -15.38
N GLN A 115 -45.17 24.84 -15.41
CA GLN A 115 -46.62 24.79 -15.64
C GLN A 115 -47.42 25.30 -14.44
N ILE A 116 -46.96 25.00 -13.24
CA ILE A 116 -47.61 25.36 -11.99
C ILE A 116 -46.56 25.88 -11.01
N ARG A 117 -46.86 27.00 -10.32
CA ARG A 117 -45.98 27.54 -9.28
C ARG A 117 -46.79 27.86 -8.05
N GLY A 118 -46.25 27.54 -6.87
CA GLY A 118 -46.94 27.81 -5.61
C GLY A 118 -46.04 27.49 -4.40
N LYS A 119 -46.59 27.83 -3.22
CA LYS A 119 -45.91 27.51 -1.94
C LYS A 119 -46.29 26.12 -1.47
N VAL A 120 -45.28 25.36 -1.02
CA VAL A 120 -45.49 24.02 -0.48
C VAL A 120 -46.27 24.08 0.82
N VAL A 121 -47.41 23.43 0.86
CA VAL A 121 -48.25 23.27 2.08
C VAL A 121 -47.91 21.94 2.75
N ASN A 122 -47.84 20.86 1.96
CA ASN A 122 -47.46 19.53 2.41
C ASN A 122 -46.74 18.77 1.28
N ILE A 123 -45.83 17.91 1.63
CA ILE A 123 -45.02 17.18 0.67
C ILE A 123 -44.57 15.85 1.27
N ASP A 124 -44.72 14.76 0.51
CA ASP A 124 -44.07 13.48 0.78
C ASP A 124 -43.50 12.94 -0.54
N LEU A 125 -42.19 12.98 -0.66
CA LEU A 125 -41.45 12.43 -1.79
C LEU A 125 -40.70 11.15 -1.40
N TYR A 126 -40.88 10.72 -0.16
CA TYR A 126 -40.22 9.55 0.38
C TYR A 126 -41.13 8.31 0.30
N GLY A 127 -42.44 8.46 0.56
CA GLY A 127 -43.45 7.41 0.40
C GLY A 127 -43.14 6.16 1.22
N LYS A 128 -42.94 6.31 2.54
CA LYS A 128 -42.70 5.19 3.43
C LYS A 128 -43.91 4.25 3.42
N ASP A 129 -43.67 2.94 3.50
CA ASP A 129 -44.71 1.90 3.49
C ASP A 129 -45.56 1.82 2.19
N ASN A 130 -44.96 2.18 1.02
CA ASN A 130 -45.60 2.25 -0.29
C ASN A 130 -46.68 3.34 -0.44
N GLU A 131 -46.67 4.35 0.39
CA GLU A 131 -47.53 5.52 0.21
C GLU A 131 -47.25 6.23 -1.12
N GLU A 132 -48.28 6.86 -1.68
CA GLU A 132 -48.15 7.64 -2.91
C GLU A 132 -47.31 8.88 -2.66
N LEU A 133 -46.40 9.18 -3.59
CA LEU A 133 -45.60 10.40 -3.55
C LEU A 133 -46.46 11.56 -3.98
N TYR A 134 -46.43 12.65 -3.22
CA TYR A 134 -47.24 13.82 -3.52
C TYR A 134 -46.60 15.13 -3.10
N VAL A 135 -47.11 16.20 -3.68
CA VAL A 135 -46.88 17.58 -3.23
C VAL A 135 -48.20 18.34 -3.26
N THR A 136 -48.47 19.11 -2.20
CA THR A 136 -49.62 20.01 -2.11
C THR A 136 -49.10 21.44 -2.18
N LEU A 137 -49.55 22.18 -3.17
CA LEU A 137 -49.19 23.59 -3.37
C LEU A 137 -50.37 24.50 -3.07
N ASP A 138 -50.09 25.63 -2.45
CA ASP A 138 -50.98 26.79 -2.37
C ASP A 138 -50.57 27.78 -3.48
N ASN A 139 -51.47 28.03 -4.40
CA ASN A 139 -51.30 28.99 -5.48
C ASN A 139 -51.88 30.40 -5.14
N GLY A 140 -52.24 30.63 -3.88
CA GLY A 140 -52.81 31.89 -3.38
C GLY A 140 -54.34 31.91 -3.46
N PHE A 141 -55.01 30.92 -4.05
CA PHE A 141 -56.47 30.81 -4.10
C PHE A 141 -56.98 29.54 -3.39
N GLN A 142 -56.26 28.41 -3.56
CA GLN A 142 -56.58 27.16 -2.90
C GLN A 142 -55.36 26.24 -2.87
N SER A 143 -55.34 25.33 -1.90
CA SER A 143 -54.37 24.27 -1.84
C SER A 143 -54.78 23.09 -2.75
N GLN A 144 -53.89 22.68 -3.65
CA GLN A 144 -54.13 21.63 -4.60
C GLN A 144 -53.11 20.51 -4.44
N TYR A 145 -53.60 19.25 -4.47
CA TYR A 145 -52.80 18.04 -4.40
C TYR A 145 -52.31 17.62 -5.79
N TYR A 146 -51.03 17.22 -5.88
CA TYR A 146 -50.42 16.76 -7.09
C TYR A 146 -49.66 15.45 -6.81
N PRO A 147 -50.04 14.30 -7.44
CA PRO A 147 -49.29 13.08 -7.33
C PRO A 147 -47.95 13.21 -8.07
N VAL A 148 -46.89 12.62 -7.50
CA VAL A 148 -45.53 12.71 -8.04
C VAL A 148 -45.09 11.36 -8.61
N LYS A 149 -44.50 11.38 -9.80
CA LYS A 149 -43.93 10.18 -10.41
C LYS A 149 -42.74 9.68 -9.57
N ARG A 150 -42.62 8.38 -9.40
CA ARG A 150 -41.49 7.74 -8.65
C ARG A 150 -40.11 7.99 -9.26
N ASN A 151 -40.06 8.39 -10.51
CA ASN A 151 -38.86 8.76 -11.25
C ASN A 151 -38.80 10.26 -11.60
N ALA A 152 -39.55 11.11 -10.89
CA ALA A 152 -39.48 12.55 -11.04
C ALA A 152 -38.11 13.12 -10.67
N PHE A 153 -37.83 14.33 -11.15
CA PHE A 153 -36.55 15.00 -10.94
C PHE A 153 -36.71 16.32 -10.18
N TYR A 154 -35.78 16.57 -9.28
CA TYR A 154 -35.49 17.94 -8.85
C TYR A 154 -34.72 18.66 -9.95
N VAL A 155 -35.07 19.92 -10.20
CA VAL A 155 -34.38 20.80 -11.12
C VAL A 155 -33.89 22.01 -10.35
N PHE A 156 -32.57 22.08 -10.18
CA PHE A 156 -31.87 23.18 -9.50
C PHE A 156 -31.43 24.24 -10.51
N GLU A 157 -30.85 25.34 -9.99
CA GLU A 157 -30.20 26.34 -10.83
C GLU A 157 -29.14 25.71 -11.77
N HIS A 158 -28.88 26.37 -12.90
CA HIS A 158 -27.95 25.93 -13.93
C HIS A 158 -28.28 24.56 -14.54
N ASN A 159 -29.57 24.19 -14.63
CA ASN A 159 -30.05 22.93 -15.21
C ASN A 159 -29.52 21.67 -14.54
N LYS A 160 -29.05 21.75 -13.31
CA LYS A 160 -28.66 20.56 -12.54
C LYS A 160 -29.91 19.79 -12.16
N THR A 161 -29.97 18.51 -12.53
CA THR A 161 -31.10 17.63 -12.19
C THR A 161 -30.65 16.54 -11.23
N LEU A 162 -31.54 16.13 -10.32
CA LEU A 162 -31.36 15.01 -9.44
C LEU A 162 -32.68 14.22 -9.34
N GLN A 163 -32.63 12.93 -9.55
CA GLN A 163 -33.84 12.12 -9.42
C GLN A 163 -34.28 12.04 -7.95
N ILE A 164 -35.58 12.10 -7.69
CA ILE A 164 -36.12 11.90 -6.35
C ILE A 164 -35.85 10.48 -5.86
N THR A 165 -35.79 10.29 -4.54
CA THR A 165 -35.49 9.01 -3.91
C THR A 165 -36.67 8.46 -3.14
N PRO A 166 -37.52 7.61 -3.73
CA PRO A 166 -38.54 6.88 -2.97
C PRO A 166 -37.89 5.95 -1.94
N TYR A 167 -38.55 5.77 -0.79
CA TYR A 167 -38.02 4.98 0.34
C TYR A 167 -37.52 3.60 -0.06
N ASP A 168 -38.33 2.86 -0.83
CA ASP A 168 -38.00 1.50 -1.29
C ASP A 168 -36.74 1.41 -2.16
N ARG A 169 -36.26 2.53 -2.70
CA ARG A 169 -35.04 2.66 -3.50
C ARG A 169 -33.86 3.28 -2.74
N SER A 170 -34.06 3.62 -1.48
CA SER A 170 -33.01 4.16 -0.63
C SER A 170 -32.13 3.06 -0.02
N PHE A 171 -30.87 3.36 0.30
CA PHE A 171 -29.97 2.46 1.03
C PHE A 171 -30.56 2.04 2.37
N GLU A 172 -31.23 2.94 3.07
CA GLU A 172 -31.79 2.68 4.39
C GLU A 172 -32.95 1.72 4.42
N SER A 173 -33.72 1.60 3.32
CA SER A 173 -34.84 0.69 3.22
C SER A 173 -34.41 -0.77 3.10
N LYS A 174 -33.15 -1.02 2.76
CA LYS A 174 -32.66 -2.36 2.47
C LYS A 174 -32.38 -3.15 3.75
N SER A 175 -32.46 -4.48 3.61
CA SER A 175 -32.08 -5.38 4.70
C SER A 175 -30.63 -5.12 5.14
N LEU A 176 -30.35 -5.42 6.40
CA LEU A 176 -29.01 -5.24 6.97
C LEU A 176 -27.94 -6.00 6.17
N LEU A 177 -28.27 -7.20 5.67
CA LEU A 177 -27.37 -7.98 4.82
C LEU A 177 -27.08 -7.28 3.49
N ASN A 178 -28.09 -6.73 2.81
CA ASN A 178 -27.89 -6.02 1.54
C ASN A 178 -27.05 -4.74 1.74
N ARG A 179 -27.28 -4.02 2.83
CA ARG A 179 -26.45 -2.84 3.19
C ARG A 179 -25.01 -3.23 3.48
N PHE A 180 -24.81 -4.29 4.25
CA PHE A 180 -23.49 -4.85 4.54
C PHE A 180 -22.77 -5.26 3.26
N LEU A 181 -23.42 -6.07 2.40
CA LEU A 181 -22.81 -6.51 1.14
C LEU A 181 -22.48 -5.34 0.22
N THR A 182 -23.32 -4.32 0.18
CA THR A 182 -23.06 -3.12 -0.63
C THR A 182 -21.79 -2.40 -0.18
N ILE A 183 -21.58 -2.23 1.13
CA ILE A 183 -20.38 -1.55 1.65
C ILE A 183 -19.14 -2.47 1.58
N PHE A 184 -19.30 -3.73 1.95
CA PHE A 184 -18.19 -4.69 2.00
C PHE A 184 -17.62 -5.03 0.62
N ALA A 185 -18.44 -4.88 -0.43
CA ALA A 185 -18.06 -5.23 -1.80
C ALA A 185 -16.90 -4.39 -2.36
N GLY A 186 -16.78 -3.11 -1.98
CA GLY A 186 -15.66 -2.27 -2.41
C GLY A 186 -14.29 -2.88 -2.05
N PRO A 187 -14.00 -3.05 -0.75
CA PRO A 187 -12.77 -3.71 -0.31
C PRO A 187 -12.54 -5.10 -0.90
N VAL A 188 -13.59 -5.93 -0.98
CA VAL A 188 -13.49 -7.28 -1.56
C VAL A 188 -13.09 -7.25 -3.03
N MET A 189 -13.59 -6.31 -3.80
CA MET A 189 -13.21 -6.17 -5.21
C MET A 189 -11.74 -5.78 -5.38
N ASN A 190 -11.17 -5.02 -4.45
CA ASN A 190 -9.73 -4.76 -4.43
C ASN A 190 -8.91 -6.02 -4.14
N PHE A 191 -9.36 -6.89 -3.24
CA PHE A 191 -8.71 -8.18 -2.99
C PHE A 191 -8.77 -9.09 -4.22
N ILE A 192 -9.92 -9.15 -4.89
CA ILE A 192 -10.09 -9.91 -6.13
C ILE A 192 -9.14 -9.36 -7.21
N LEU A 193 -9.06 -8.04 -7.36
CA LEU A 193 -8.14 -7.41 -8.31
C LEU A 193 -6.69 -7.79 -8.02
N ALA A 194 -6.27 -7.73 -6.76
CA ALA A 194 -4.91 -8.09 -6.36
C ALA A 194 -4.59 -9.56 -6.70
N ILE A 195 -5.50 -10.49 -6.37
CA ILE A 195 -5.33 -11.92 -6.70
C ILE A 195 -5.23 -12.11 -8.22
N ILE A 196 -6.06 -11.43 -9.01
CA ILE A 196 -6.01 -11.51 -10.48
C ILE A 196 -4.65 -11.01 -10.98
N ILE A 197 -4.14 -9.89 -10.45
CA ILE A 197 -2.83 -9.36 -10.86
C ILE A 197 -1.72 -10.34 -10.48
N TYR A 198 -1.74 -10.90 -9.25
CA TYR A 198 -0.74 -11.91 -8.83
C TYR A 198 -0.82 -13.17 -9.68
N LEU A 199 -2.01 -13.62 -10.10
CA LEU A 199 -2.15 -14.72 -11.06
C LEU A 199 -1.49 -14.37 -12.41
N ILE A 200 -1.73 -13.17 -12.95
CA ILE A 200 -1.11 -12.72 -14.19
C ILE A 200 0.42 -12.72 -14.05
N VAL A 201 0.94 -12.19 -12.96
CA VAL A 201 2.39 -12.17 -12.70
C VAL A 201 2.93 -13.59 -12.59
N ALA A 202 2.32 -14.44 -11.76
CA ALA A 202 2.77 -15.83 -11.56
C ALA A 202 2.73 -16.65 -12.86
N PHE A 203 1.69 -16.49 -13.69
CA PHE A 203 1.64 -17.14 -15.01
C PHE A 203 2.67 -16.61 -16.00
N ALA A 204 3.07 -15.35 -15.87
CA ALA A 204 4.09 -14.74 -16.73
C ALA A 204 5.52 -15.09 -16.29
N THR A 205 5.78 -15.20 -14.98
CA THR A 205 7.13 -15.48 -14.45
C THR A 205 7.37 -16.96 -14.17
N GLY A 206 6.33 -17.74 -13.94
CA GLY A 206 6.41 -19.06 -13.31
C GLY A 206 6.60 -18.96 -11.81
N VAL A 207 6.98 -20.09 -11.20
CA VAL A 207 7.32 -20.23 -9.79
C VAL A 207 8.75 -20.73 -9.63
N PRO A 208 9.43 -20.44 -8.52
CA PRO A 208 10.77 -20.94 -8.26
C PRO A 208 10.79 -22.48 -8.23
N ASN A 209 11.72 -23.10 -8.94
CA ASN A 209 11.94 -24.52 -8.88
C ASN A 209 12.96 -24.87 -7.80
N TYR A 210 12.47 -25.25 -6.65
CA TYR A 210 13.32 -25.69 -5.54
C TYR A 210 13.78 -27.16 -5.66
N GLY A 211 13.24 -27.89 -6.62
CA GLY A 211 13.60 -29.32 -6.86
C GLY A 211 14.86 -29.51 -7.69
N ASP A 212 15.36 -28.48 -8.35
CA ASP A 212 16.57 -28.50 -9.17
C ASP A 212 17.68 -27.65 -8.53
N ASN A 213 18.92 -27.85 -8.94
CA ASN A 213 20.10 -27.09 -8.48
C ASN A 213 20.57 -26.04 -9.51
N ILE A 214 19.68 -25.61 -10.42
CA ILE A 214 20.00 -24.73 -11.55
C ILE A 214 19.83 -23.26 -11.16
N VAL A 215 20.84 -22.45 -11.48
CA VAL A 215 20.82 -21.01 -11.31
C VAL A 215 19.85 -20.36 -12.31
N GLY A 216 18.82 -19.68 -11.83
CA GLY A 216 17.85 -18.95 -12.66
C GLY A 216 18.31 -17.54 -12.96
N THR A 217 18.45 -16.68 -11.95
CA THR A 217 18.94 -15.31 -12.15
C THR A 217 20.15 -15.02 -11.30
N VAL A 218 21.01 -14.14 -11.81
CA VAL A 218 22.21 -13.66 -11.11
C VAL A 218 22.11 -12.15 -10.97
N SER A 219 22.10 -11.66 -9.72
CA SER A 219 22.04 -10.23 -9.42
C SER A 219 23.34 -9.55 -9.78
N SER A 220 23.29 -8.56 -10.69
CA SER A 220 24.46 -7.82 -11.16
C SER A 220 25.21 -7.03 -10.08
N SER A 221 24.55 -6.75 -8.95
CA SER A 221 25.11 -6.00 -7.82
C SER A 221 25.75 -6.87 -6.75
N LEU A 222 25.70 -8.21 -6.88
CA LEU A 222 26.16 -9.16 -5.88
C LEU A 222 27.30 -10.03 -6.39
N PRO A 223 28.10 -10.66 -5.51
CA PRO A 223 29.35 -11.31 -5.87
C PRO A 223 29.27 -12.40 -6.93
N ALA A 224 28.14 -13.13 -6.98
CA ALA A 224 27.93 -14.19 -7.97
C ALA A 224 27.99 -13.69 -9.42
N ALA A 225 27.65 -12.41 -9.67
CA ALA A 225 27.64 -11.83 -11.01
C ALA A 225 28.95 -11.92 -11.76
N SER A 226 30.07 -12.00 -11.04
CA SER A 226 31.41 -12.09 -11.66
C SER A 226 31.78 -13.50 -12.12
N VAL A 227 31.08 -14.53 -11.65
CA VAL A 227 31.53 -15.94 -11.80
C VAL A 227 30.42 -16.89 -12.21
N LEU A 228 29.16 -16.65 -11.79
CA LEU A 228 28.01 -17.49 -12.13
C LEU A 228 27.20 -16.88 -13.28
N LYS A 229 26.52 -17.74 -14.00
CA LYS A 229 25.60 -17.39 -15.09
C LYS A 229 24.27 -18.10 -14.91
N GLU A 230 23.25 -17.55 -15.52
CA GLU A 230 21.96 -18.23 -15.66
C GLU A 230 22.15 -19.55 -16.41
N GLY A 231 21.57 -20.63 -15.90
CA GLY A 231 21.69 -21.98 -16.43
C GLY A 231 22.81 -22.82 -15.81
N ASP A 232 23.72 -22.25 -14.99
CA ASP A 232 24.70 -23.04 -14.27
C ASP A 232 24.02 -24.01 -13.30
N SER A 233 24.50 -25.25 -13.24
CA SER A 233 24.07 -26.24 -12.24
C SER A 233 25.10 -26.28 -11.10
N ILE A 234 24.66 -26.00 -9.86
CA ILE A 234 25.53 -26.04 -8.67
C ILE A 234 25.57 -27.47 -8.16
N THR A 235 26.71 -28.13 -8.31
CA THR A 235 26.84 -29.55 -7.93
C THR A 235 27.40 -29.77 -6.52
N TYR A 236 28.22 -28.83 -6.01
CA TYR A 236 28.74 -28.84 -4.64
C TYR A 236 28.86 -27.44 -4.05
N VAL A 237 28.67 -27.37 -2.72
CA VAL A 237 29.05 -26.23 -1.87
C VAL A 237 30.07 -26.76 -0.87
N GLY A 238 31.33 -26.35 -0.99
CA GLY A 238 32.44 -27.00 -0.28
C GLY A 238 32.51 -28.50 -0.62
N ASP A 239 32.36 -29.37 0.39
CA ASP A 239 32.31 -30.82 0.24
C ASP A 239 30.86 -31.37 0.22
N THR A 240 29.84 -30.52 0.36
CA THR A 240 28.44 -30.92 0.41
C THR A 240 27.86 -31.04 -1.01
N PRO A 241 27.37 -32.24 -1.43
CA PRO A 241 26.73 -32.43 -2.72
C PRO A 241 25.36 -31.73 -2.74
N ILE A 242 25.03 -31.08 -3.86
CA ILE A 242 23.81 -30.32 -4.08
C ILE A 242 23.02 -30.97 -5.22
N ASN A 243 21.81 -31.42 -4.91
CA ASN A 243 20.89 -32.00 -5.90
C ASN A 243 19.67 -31.11 -6.12
N THR A 244 19.33 -30.30 -5.12
CA THR A 244 18.16 -29.39 -5.11
C THR A 244 18.57 -28.01 -4.67
N TRP A 245 17.73 -27.01 -4.96
CA TRP A 245 17.95 -25.67 -4.45
C TRP A 245 17.85 -25.60 -2.93
N VAL A 246 17.01 -26.44 -2.33
CA VAL A 246 16.92 -26.56 -0.86
C VAL A 246 18.24 -27.06 -0.25
N ASP A 247 18.93 -28.04 -0.89
CA ASP A 247 20.25 -28.48 -0.43
C ASP A 247 21.25 -27.32 -0.50
N PHE A 248 21.19 -26.53 -1.57
CA PHE A 248 22.04 -25.37 -1.75
C PHE A 248 21.83 -24.32 -0.64
N GLU A 249 20.59 -23.95 -0.34
CA GLU A 249 20.25 -23.00 0.75
C GLU A 249 20.73 -23.54 2.10
N ASN A 250 20.45 -24.79 2.43
CA ASN A 250 20.91 -25.43 3.68
C ASN A 250 22.44 -25.46 3.78
N ALA A 251 23.16 -25.72 2.69
CA ALA A 251 24.61 -25.73 2.68
C ALA A 251 25.20 -24.31 2.88
N LEU A 252 24.57 -23.27 2.31
CA LEU A 252 24.94 -21.88 2.57
C LEU A 252 24.71 -21.49 4.01
N ASP A 253 23.54 -21.83 4.57
CA ASP A 253 23.19 -21.53 5.96
C ASP A 253 24.20 -22.18 6.93
N ALA A 254 24.62 -23.42 6.67
CA ALA A 254 25.63 -24.10 7.46
C ALA A 254 27.02 -23.42 7.44
N ILE A 255 27.38 -22.75 6.34
CA ILE A 255 28.59 -21.90 6.23
C ILE A 255 28.40 -20.60 7.00
N TYR A 256 27.25 -19.94 6.82
CA TYR A 256 26.94 -18.68 7.47
C TYR A 256 26.81 -18.80 9.00
N ASP A 257 26.32 -19.93 9.49
CA ASP A 257 26.26 -20.23 10.94
C ASP A 257 27.65 -20.30 11.58
N LYS A 258 28.66 -20.69 10.81
CA LYS A 258 30.07 -20.68 11.26
C LYS A 258 30.73 -19.28 11.15
N ASN A 259 29.98 -18.26 10.74
CA ASN A 259 30.49 -16.91 10.43
C ASN A 259 31.50 -16.86 9.28
N GLU A 260 31.47 -17.88 8.41
CA GLU A 260 32.27 -17.89 7.19
C GLU A 260 31.55 -17.14 6.08
N THR A 261 32.29 -16.37 5.29
CA THR A 261 31.76 -15.60 4.14
C THR A 261 32.25 -16.15 2.81
N THR A 262 33.30 -16.99 2.87
CA THR A 262 33.94 -17.56 1.70
C THR A 262 33.28 -18.89 1.35
N ILE A 263 32.73 -19.00 0.15
CA ILE A 263 31.97 -20.13 -0.35
C ILE A 263 32.72 -20.70 -1.56
N THR A 264 33.05 -21.98 -1.53
CA THR A 264 33.60 -22.67 -2.69
C THR A 264 32.48 -23.46 -3.36
N LEU A 265 32.26 -23.20 -4.64
CA LEU A 265 31.24 -23.86 -5.46
C LEU A 265 31.91 -24.73 -6.52
N ARG A 266 31.37 -25.93 -6.79
CA ARG A 266 31.59 -26.65 -8.05
C ARG A 266 30.32 -26.51 -8.86
N ILE A 267 30.48 -26.20 -10.13
CA ILE A 267 29.36 -25.97 -11.03
C ILE A 267 29.59 -26.71 -12.35
N GLU A 268 28.51 -27.09 -12.97
CA GLU A 268 28.48 -27.59 -14.34
C GLU A 268 27.84 -26.51 -15.23
N ARG A 269 28.52 -26.20 -16.34
CA ARG A 269 28.05 -25.21 -17.33
C ARG A 269 28.11 -25.85 -18.71
N ASP A 270 26.98 -25.84 -19.43
CA ASP A 270 26.85 -26.45 -20.76
C ASP A 270 27.26 -27.95 -20.80
N GLY A 271 27.10 -28.67 -19.68
CA GLY A 271 27.45 -30.09 -19.56
C GLY A 271 28.93 -30.35 -19.21
N GLU A 272 29.71 -29.31 -18.94
CA GLU A 272 31.12 -29.43 -18.52
C GLU A 272 31.29 -28.97 -17.07
N GLU A 273 31.97 -29.77 -16.25
CA GLU A 273 32.34 -29.39 -14.89
C GLU A 273 33.49 -28.37 -14.95
N LEU A 274 33.30 -27.22 -14.27
CA LEU A 274 34.30 -26.16 -14.20
C LEU A 274 35.19 -26.32 -12.96
N ASP A 275 36.37 -25.71 -13.01
CA ASP A 275 37.24 -25.59 -11.84
C ASP A 275 36.48 -24.95 -10.66
N PRO A 276 36.78 -25.38 -9.41
CA PRO A 276 36.11 -24.83 -8.24
C PRO A 276 36.19 -23.31 -8.17
N ILE A 277 35.03 -22.66 -7.98
CA ILE A 277 34.89 -21.21 -7.93
C ILE A 277 34.76 -20.78 -6.48
N THR A 278 35.53 -19.80 -6.05
CA THR A 278 35.42 -19.22 -4.72
C THR A 278 34.69 -17.87 -4.80
N ILE A 279 33.61 -17.72 -4.03
CA ILE A 279 32.80 -16.52 -3.91
C ILE A 279 32.86 -16.05 -2.46
N GLU A 280 32.98 -14.74 -2.25
CA GLU A 280 32.82 -14.15 -0.94
C GLU A 280 31.44 -13.51 -0.85
N ALA A 281 30.59 -14.00 0.07
CA ALA A 281 29.25 -13.48 0.24
C ALA A 281 29.25 -12.03 0.75
N THR A 282 28.34 -11.23 0.24
CA THR A 282 28.09 -9.89 0.78
C THR A 282 27.26 -10.00 2.05
N SER A 283 27.74 -9.42 3.12
CA SER A 283 27.13 -9.44 4.43
C SER A 283 26.34 -8.15 4.68
N TYR A 284 25.15 -8.32 5.26
CA TYR A 284 24.27 -7.22 5.65
C TYR A 284 23.98 -7.29 7.15
N ILE A 285 24.25 -6.23 7.87
CA ILE A 285 23.74 -6.03 9.23
C ILE A 285 22.39 -5.33 9.08
N VAL A 286 21.35 -6.14 8.93
CA VAL A 286 20.00 -5.67 8.54
C VAL A 286 19.42 -4.70 9.56
N SER A 287 19.67 -4.94 10.84
CA SER A 287 19.21 -4.11 11.95
C SER A 287 19.71 -2.67 11.89
N ILE A 288 20.88 -2.42 11.32
CA ILE A 288 21.50 -1.09 11.20
C ILE A 288 21.41 -0.57 9.75
N GLY A 289 21.14 -1.44 8.78
CA GLY A 289 21.11 -1.10 7.36
C GLY A 289 22.49 -0.96 6.72
N LEU A 290 23.52 -1.54 7.33
CA LEU A 290 24.87 -1.55 6.79
C LEU A 290 25.13 -2.82 5.99
N SER A 291 25.85 -2.70 4.88
CA SER A 291 26.30 -3.83 4.07
C SER A 291 27.78 -3.76 3.77
N ASP A 292 28.37 -4.93 3.58
CA ASP A 292 29.69 -5.06 2.97
C ASP A 292 29.66 -4.57 1.52
N ILE A 293 30.81 -4.14 1.00
CA ILE A 293 30.95 -3.73 -0.39
C ILE A 293 31.36 -4.91 -1.26
N SER A 294 30.87 -4.95 -2.50
CA SER A 294 31.31 -5.97 -3.44
C SER A 294 32.82 -5.86 -3.78
N LYS A 295 33.44 -6.99 -4.12
CA LYS A 295 34.91 -7.17 -4.30
C LYS A 295 35.66 -6.10 -5.10
N SER A 296 35.01 -5.44 -6.05
CA SER A 296 35.68 -4.50 -6.96
C SER A 296 36.19 -3.21 -6.29
N ASN A 297 35.79 -2.93 -5.04
CA ASN A 297 36.12 -1.70 -4.32
C ASN A 297 36.57 -1.95 -2.87
N LYS A 298 37.08 -3.15 -2.54
CA LYS A 298 37.49 -3.51 -1.17
C LYS A 298 38.85 -2.97 -0.74
N GLU A 299 39.67 -2.46 -1.66
CA GLU A 299 40.99 -1.91 -1.30
C GLU A 299 40.84 -0.65 -0.45
N LEU A 300 41.39 -0.71 0.76
CA LEU A 300 41.47 0.40 1.65
C LEU A 300 42.70 1.26 1.29
N PRO A 301 42.65 2.57 1.52
CA PRO A 301 43.83 3.40 1.37
C PRO A 301 44.98 2.96 2.27
N THR A 302 46.21 3.18 1.82
CA THR A 302 47.40 2.77 2.55
C THR A 302 47.43 3.38 3.95
N GLY A 303 47.54 2.51 4.98
CA GLY A 303 47.66 2.94 6.38
C GLY A 303 46.31 3.07 7.12
N ILE A 304 45.19 2.73 6.48
CA ILE A 304 43.85 2.69 7.14
C ILE A 304 43.46 1.25 7.32
N THR A 305 43.04 0.92 8.55
CA THR A 305 42.38 -0.35 8.88
C THR A 305 40.87 -0.07 9.04
N GLY A 306 40.05 -1.01 8.70
CA GLY A 306 38.59 -0.88 8.83
C GLY A 306 37.84 -1.69 7.78
N VAL A 307 36.56 -1.43 7.69
CA VAL A 307 35.66 -2.02 6.69
C VAL A 307 34.96 -0.94 5.90
N ARG A 308 34.96 -1.06 4.58
CA ARG A 308 34.24 -0.12 3.73
C ARG A 308 32.76 -0.50 3.67
N VAL A 309 31.89 0.48 3.86
CA VAL A 309 30.44 0.31 3.81
C VAL A 309 29.97 0.27 2.35
N GLY A 310 29.16 -0.73 1.99
CA GLY A 310 28.49 -0.83 0.71
C GLY A 310 27.24 0.08 0.63
N ALA A 311 26.40 -0.17 -0.35
CA ALA A 311 25.14 0.54 -0.46
C ALA A 311 24.28 0.27 0.77
N ASN A 312 23.84 1.33 1.45
CA ASN A 312 22.92 1.20 2.57
C ASN A 312 21.59 0.66 2.08
N ASN A 313 20.99 -0.26 2.84
CA ASN A 313 19.63 -0.65 2.58
C ASN A 313 18.73 0.55 2.91
N ILE A 314 18.12 1.16 1.89
CA ILE A 314 17.30 2.38 1.98
C ILE A 314 16.22 2.25 3.08
N ARG A 315 15.73 1.02 3.32
CA ARG A 315 14.70 0.74 4.32
C ARG A 315 15.13 1.01 5.76
N TYR A 316 16.44 0.98 6.04
CA TYR A 316 17.01 1.15 7.37
C TYR A 316 18.03 2.28 7.46
N GLN A 317 18.09 3.14 6.46
CA GLN A 317 19.05 4.25 6.38
C GLN A 317 19.01 5.20 7.59
N SER A 318 17.83 5.34 8.21
CA SER A 318 17.66 6.12 9.43
C SER A 318 18.39 5.55 10.66
N ASN A 319 18.80 4.29 10.61
CA ASN A 319 19.44 3.59 11.71
C ASN A 319 20.98 3.59 11.63
N SER A 320 21.54 3.80 10.44
CA SER A 320 23.00 3.91 10.25
C SER A 320 23.55 5.32 10.54
N GLY A 321 22.69 6.25 10.96
CA GLY A 321 23.09 7.64 11.19
C GLY A 321 23.56 8.33 9.91
N ASN A 322 24.68 9.06 9.98
CA ASN A 322 25.27 9.74 8.82
C ASN A 322 26.21 8.84 7.99
N ILE A 323 26.34 7.55 8.34
CA ILE A 323 27.20 6.62 7.60
C ILE A 323 26.64 6.38 6.21
N LYS A 324 27.44 6.60 5.17
CA LYS A 324 27.06 6.48 3.76
C LYS A 324 27.83 5.38 3.06
N ALA A 325 27.31 4.95 1.90
CA ALA A 325 28.04 4.03 1.03
C ALA A 325 29.42 4.62 0.67
N GLY A 326 30.45 3.80 0.83
CA GLY A 326 31.84 4.17 0.60
C GLY A 326 32.59 4.61 1.86
N ASP A 327 31.92 5.00 2.94
CA ASP A 327 32.55 5.31 4.22
C ASP A 327 33.31 4.10 4.78
N ILE A 328 34.30 4.35 5.63
CA ILE A 328 35.08 3.30 6.26
C ILE A 328 34.84 3.32 7.76
N ILE A 329 34.34 2.23 8.31
CA ILE A 329 34.19 2.01 9.75
C ILE A 329 35.50 1.40 10.25
N ASP A 330 36.18 2.07 11.18
CA ASP A 330 37.46 1.65 11.76
C ASP A 330 37.34 1.23 13.22
N HIS A 331 36.25 1.61 13.89
CA HIS A 331 36.05 1.34 15.31
C HIS A 331 34.61 1.11 15.66
N VAL A 332 34.34 0.24 16.64
CA VAL A 332 33.00 0.06 17.21
C VAL A 332 33.09 0.07 18.74
N TYR A 333 32.23 0.90 19.34
CA TYR A 333 32.06 1.02 20.77
C TYR A 333 30.63 0.66 21.14
N ILE A 334 30.44 -0.35 21.99
CA ILE A 334 29.13 -0.89 22.35
C ILE A 334 28.99 -0.93 23.84
N THR A 335 27.90 -0.39 24.37
CA THR A 335 27.55 -0.41 25.78
C THR A 335 26.21 -1.09 26.01
N GLU A 336 26.02 -1.59 27.22
CA GLU A 336 24.75 -2.18 27.64
C GLU A 336 23.63 -1.14 27.55
N TYR A 337 22.46 -1.54 27.01
CA TYR A 337 21.35 -0.63 26.75
C TYR A 337 20.83 0.09 28.01
N ASN A 338 20.65 -0.66 29.11
CA ASN A 338 20.12 -0.14 30.37
C ASN A 338 21.20 0.46 31.28
N ASN A 339 22.49 0.26 30.95
CA ASN A 339 23.61 0.76 31.72
C ASN A 339 24.77 1.21 30.80
N PRO A 340 24.70 2.45 30.26
CA PRO A 340 25.69 2.96 29.30
C PRO A 340 27.14 3.00 29.86
N ASN A 341 27.33 2.82 31.18
CA ASN A 341 28.65 2.73 31.77
C ASN A 341 29.27 1.33 31.66
N THR A 342 28.49 0.33 31.28
CA THR A 342 28.99 -1.04 31.07
C THR A 342 29.37 -1.19 29.60
N VAL A 343 30.67 -1.27 29.34
CA VAL A 343 31.21 -1.48 27.98
C VAL A 343 31.15 -2.96 27.66
N LEU A 344 30.48 -3.32 26.55
CA LEU A 344 30.42 -4.69 26.02
C LEU A 344 31.56 -4.92 25.03
N TYR A 345 31.77 -3.95 24.12
CA TYR A 345 32.84 -3.98 23.11
C TYR A 345 33.45 -2.58 22.95
N ASP A 346 34.75 -2.53 22.81
CA ASP A 346 35.56 -1.35 22.53
C ASP A 346 36.74 -1.83 21.67
N VAL A 347 36.51 -1.93 20.35
CA VAL A 347 37.42 -2.64 19.46
C VAL A 347 37.59 -1.94 18.10
N ASP A 348 38.82 -2.02 17.58
CA ASP A 348 39.10 -1.63 16.22
C ASP A 348 38.53 -2.68 15.25
N VAL A 349 37.88 -2.21 14.22
CA VAL A 349 37.25 -3.05 13.19
C VAL A 349 38.29 -3.32 12.10
N ILE A 350 38.57 -4.60 11.88
CA ILE A 350 39.54 -5.06 10.88
C ILE A 350 38.90 -5.88 9.77
N SER A 351 37.68 -6.38 9.97
CA SER A 351 36.96 -7.17 8.97
C SER A 351 35.46 -7.17 9.20
N TRP A 352 34.70 -7.40 8.14
CA TRP A 352 33.26 -7.61 8.22
C TRP A 352 32.89 -8.85 9.05
N SER A 353 33.68 -9.91 8.98
CA SER A 353 33.46 -11.11 9.79
C SER A 353 33.52 -10.82 11.28
N GLN A 354 34.42 -9.91 11.72
CA GLN A 354 34.49 -9.47 13.10
C GLN A 354 33.24 -8.70 13.52
N LEU A 355 32.79 -7.73 12.69
CA LEU A 355 31.56 -6.98 12.93
C LEU A 355 30.36 -7.91 13.01
N ILE A 356 30.21 -8.83 12.07
CA ILE A 356 29.13 -9.81 12.04
C ILE A 356 29.09 -10.61 13.33
N LYS A 357 30.24 -11.11 13.79
CA LYS A 357 30.33 -11.87 15.03
C LYS A 357 29.83 -11.05 16.23
N ILE A 358 30.29 -9.81 16.35
CA ILE A 358 29.87 -8.89 17.42
C ILE A 358 28.36 -8.68 17.40
N PHE A 359 27.78 -8.39 16.22
CA PHE A 359 26.35 -8.10 16.09
C PHE A 359 25.45 -9.35 16.22
N LYS A 360 26.00 -10.57 16.00
CA LYS A 360 25.28 -11.81 16.30
C LYS A 360 25.14 -12.04 17.82
N GLU A 361 26.14 -11.62 18.60
CA GLU A 361 26.17 -11.82 20.06
C GLU A 361 25.35 -10.79 20.84
N ILE A 362 24.94 -9.68 20.23
CA ILE A 362 24.23 -8.58 20.88
C ILE A 362 22.75 -8.64 20.57
N ASP A 363 21.89 -8.63 21.61
CA ASP A 363 20.45 -8.53 21.43
C ASP A 363 19.93 -7.09 21.50
N VAL A 364 20.38 -6.34 22.51
CA VAL A 364 20.00 -4.93 22.71
C VAL A 364 21.21 -4.18 23.28
N ALA A 365 21.65 -3.14 22.60
CA ALA A 365 22.81 -2.36 23.03
C ALA A 365 22.78 -0.92 22.49
N ASN A 366 23.60 -0.05 23.05
CA ASN A 366 23.93 1.24 22.44
C ASN A 366 25.21 1.04 21.62
N VAL A 367 25.17 1.46 20.36
CA VAL A 367 26.26 1.28 19.41
C VAL A 367 26.76 2.62 18.91
N GLN A 368 28.07 2.83 18.98
CA GLN A 368 28.74 3.96 18.36
C GLN A 368 29.77 3.44 17.38
N PHE A 369 29.86 4.09 16.21
CA PHE A 369 30.87 3.79 15.21
C PHE A 369 31.90 4.92 15.11
N GLY A 370 33.17 4.57 15.02
CA GLY A 370 34.20 5.43 14.48
C GLY A 370 34.30 5.20 12.98
N TYR A 371 34.31 6.25 12.18
CA TYR A 371 34.33 6.12 10.74
C TYR A 371 34.93 7.32 10.01
N TYR A 372 35.33 7.09 8.77
CA TYR A 372 35.83 8.12 7.85
C TYR A 372 34.84 8.35 6.74
N HIS A 373 34.52 9.60 6.45
CA HIS A 373 33.71 9.98 5.30
C HIS A 373 34.53 10.01 4.01
N LEU A 374 33.90 9.56 2.91
CA LEU A 374 34.39 9.81 1.57
C LEU A 374 33.95 11.20 1.08
N LYS A 375 34.91 11.99 0.58
CA LYS A 375 34.69 13.26 -0.10
C LYS A 375 35.07 13.10 -1.57
N GLY A 376 34.09 12.75 -2.42
CA GLY A 376 34.37 12.31 -3.78
C GLY A 376 35.07 10.95 -3.79
N ASP A 377 36.20 10.82 -4.52
CA ASP A 377 37.03 9.60 -4.54
C ASP A 377 38.09 9.58 -3.43
N ASP A 378 38.29 10.69 -2.71
CA ASP A 378 39.27 10.83 -1.67
C ASP A 378 38.68 10.71 -0.26
N LEU A 379 39.40 10.04 0.64
CA LEU A 379 39.08 9.96 2.05
C LEU A 379 39.38 11.26 2.77
N ASP A 380 38.40 11.81 3.47
CA ASP A 380 38.61 12.92 4.38
C ASP A 380 39.16 12.41 5.73
N LEU A 381 40.47 12.33 5.84
CA LEU A 381 41.13 11.89 7.06
C LEU A 381 40.90 12.84 8.26
N SER A 382 40.37 14.04 8.04
CA SER A 382 39.99 14.99 9.10
C SER A 382 38.69 14.60 9.80
N SER A 383 37.93 13.67 9.25
CA SER A 383 36.64 13.21 9.79
C SER A 383 36.74 11.98 10.72
N ARG A 384 37.98 11.55 11.07
CA ARG A 384 38.18 10.35 11.92
C ARG A 384 37.54 10.44 13.29
N ASP A 385 37.37 11.62 13.85
CA ASP A 385 36.79 11.83 15.19
C ASP A 385 35.26 11.86 15.18
N SER A 386 34.63 11.63 14.02
CA SER A 386 33.19 11.61 13.87
C SER A 386 32.64 10.25 14.32
N TYR A 387 31.94 10.24 15.45
CA TYR A 387 31.22 9.08 15.98
C TYR A 387 29.72 9.28 15.78
N GLU A 388 29.08 8.30 15.11
CA GLU A 388 27.63 8.25 15.06
C GLU A 388 27.08 7.28 16.09
N TYR A 389 26.16 7.78 16.88
CA TYR A 389 25.45 6.97 17.86
C TYR A 389 24.24 6.32 17.24
N VAL A 390 24.21 5.01 17.23
CA VAL A 390 23.07 4.21 16.77
C VAL A 390 22.51 3.46 17.97
N ASN A 391 21.25 3.73 18.33
CA ASN A 391 20.57 2.97 19.34
C ASN A 391 20.12 1.62 18.75
N TYR A 392 20.85 0.55 19.06
CA TYR A 392 20.59 -0.77 18.53
C TYR A 392 19.22 -1.34 18.93
N LYS A 393 18.65 -0.87 20.04
CA LYS A 393 17.29 -1.22 20.43
C LYS A 393 16.25 -0.78 19.39
N ASP A 394 16.45 0.36 18.76
CA ASP A 394 15.55 0.85 17.72
C ASP A 394 15.64 0.00 16.46
N CYS A 395 16.69 -0.78 16.32
CA CYS A 395 16.91 -1.69 15.18
C CYS A 395 16.31 -3.09 15.40
N SER A 396 15.94 -3.45 16.63
CA SER A 396 15.35 -4.76 16.99
C SER A 396 13.89 -4.95 16.56
N ILE A 397 13.37 -4.07 15.69
CA ILE A 397 12.06 -4.22 15.05
C ILE A 397 11.91 -5.53 14.30
N ILE A 398 13.01 -6.07 13.88
CA ILE A 398 13.00 -7.29 13.09
C ILE A 398 12.61 -8.49 13.95
N GLU A 399 12.89 -8.49 15.26
CA GLU A 399 12.53 -9.61 16.13
C GLU A 399 11.03 -9.88 16.33
N PRO A 400 10.19 -8.88 16.59
CA PRO A 400 8.74 -9.11 16.63
C PRO A 400 8.15 -9.45 15.27
N TYR A 401 8.77 -8.99 14.19
CA TYR A 401 8.37 -9.35 12.83
C TYR A 401 8.63 -10.82 12.52
N THR A 402 9.71 -11.37 13.06
CA THR A 402 10.18 -12.70 12.70
C THR A 402 9.54 -13.81 13.49
N ASN A 403 9.33 -13.64 14.78
CA ASN A 403 8.97 -14.74 15.65
C ASN A 403 7.50 -15.12 15.64
N GLU A 404 6.59 -14.18 15.37
CA GLU A 404 5.15 -14.46 15.43
C GLU A 404 4.47 -14.52 14.06
N VAL A 405 5.11 -14.00 13.04
CA VAL A 405 4.37 -13.53 11.90
C VAL A 405 4.73 -14.20 10.59
N LEU A 406 5.94 -14.71 10.45
CA LEU A 406 6.42 -15.41 9.24
C LEU A 406 6.53 -16.93 9.45
N ASN A 407 5.64 -17.56 10.22
CA ASN A 407 5.69 -19.02 10.44
C ASN A 407 7.08 -19.54 10.84
N ASN A 408 7.71 -18.92 11.85
CA ASN A 408 9.06 -19.25 12.31
C ASN A 408 10.21 -18.99 11.33
N GLN A 409 10.00 -18.28 10.22
CA GLN A 409 11.13 -17.75 9.46
C GLN A 409 11.71 -16.56 10.23
N ARG A 410 12.83 -16.77 10.91
CA ARG A 410 13.64 -15.69 11.47
C ARG A 410 14.14 -14.82 10.31
N ILE A 411 13.80 -13.53 10.27
CA ILE A 411 14.62 -12.60 9.52
C ILE A 411 15.87 -12.44 10.37
N GLU A 412 16.95 -13.02 9.93
CA GLU A 412 18.22 -12.95 10.65
C GLU A 412 18.64 -11.48 10.77
N LYS A 413 19.14 -11.10 11.95
CA LYS A 413 19.75 -9.77 12.20
C LYS A 413 20.85 -9.48 11.18
N ILE A 414 21.44 -10.51 10.66
CA ILE A 414 22.52 -10.54 9.69
C ILE A 414 22.11 -11.41 8.53
N GLN A 415 22.23 -10.91 7.33
CA GLN A 415 21.99 -11.66 6.11
C GLN A 415 23.27 -11.72 5.30
N GLN A 416 23.56 -12.86 4.71
CA GLN A 416 24.66 -13.09 3.79
C GLN A 416 24.09 -13.51 2.45
N LYS A 417 24.54 -12.88 1.37
CA LYS A 417 23.99 -13.10 0.03
C LYS A 417 25.09 -13.19 -1.01
N ILE A 418 24.99 -14.14 -1.90
CA ILE A 418 25.84 -14.21 -3.11
C ILE A 418 25.14 -13.69 -4.35
N GLY A 419 23.81 -13.65 -4.37
CA GLY A 419 23.02 -12.99 -5.41
C GLY A 419 22.57 -13.92 -6.52
N VAL A 420 22.14 -15.12 -6.20
CA VAL A 420 21.52 -16.07 -7.12
C VAL A 420 20.10 -16.42 -6.68
N SER A 421 19.28 -16.82 -7.62
CA SER A 421 17.94 -17.37 -7.36
C SER A 421 17.73 -18.66 -8.17
N PRO A 422 16.79 -19.53 -7.74
CA PRO A 422 16.46 -20.73 -8.48
C PRO A 422 15.89 -20.42 -9.85
N ILE A 423 15.98 -21.38 -10.75
CA ILE A 423 15.33 -21.27 -12.05
C ILE A 423 13.81 -21.22 -11.87
N MET A 424 13.17 -20.37 -12.65
CA MET A 424 11.72 -20.29 -12.67
C MET A 424 11.16 -21.32 -13.65
N HIS A 425 10.09 -22.01 -13.25
CA HIS A 425 9.40 -22.96 -14.12
C HIS A 425 7.90 -22.72 -14.10
N PHE A 426 7.22 -23.11 -15.18
CA PHE A 426 5.77 -23.02 -15.22
C PHE A 426 5.15 -24.25 -14.55
N ASP A 427 4.48 -24.03 -13.44
CA ASP A 427 3.58 -24.97 -12.78
C ASP A 427 2.21 -24.32 -12.59
N PHE A 428 1.19 -24.85 -13.23
CA PHE A 428 -0.15 -24.26 -13.20
C PHE A 428 -0.72 -24.13 -11.78
N PHE A 429 -0.63 -25.18 -10.98
CA PHE A 429 -1.12 -25.16 -9.60
C PHE A 429 -0.21 -24.38 -8.66
N GLY A 430 1.09 -24.46 -8.88
CA GLY A 430 2.09 -23.66 -8.17
C GLY A 430 1.89 -22.16 -8.41
N CYS A 431 1.58 -21.72 -9.63
CA CYS A 431 1.27 -20.34 -9.94
C CYS A 431 0.00 -19.87 -9.21
N ILE A 432 -1.04 -20.70 -9.14
CA ILE A 432 -2.25 -20.38 -8.35
C ILE A 432 -1.89 -20.27 -6.87
N GLY A 433 -1.17 -21.25 -6.33
CA GLY A 433 -0.71 -21.23 -4.95
C GLY A 433 0.09 -19.96 -4.62
N SER A 434 1.09 -19.64 -5.45
CA SER A 434 1.93 -18.43 -5.30
C SER A 434 1.11 -17.14 -5.30
N ALA A 435 0.10 -17.02 -6.16
CA ALA A 435 -0.75 -15.82 -6.19
C ALA A 435 -1.53 -15.63 -4.87
N PHE A 436 -2.07 -16.71 -4.30
CA PHE A 436 -2.75 -16.66 -3.01
C PHE A 436 -1.78 -16.44 -1.85
N THR A 437 -0.58 -17.02 -1.89
CA THR A 437 0.47 -16.78 -0.89
C THR A 437 0.90 -15.33 -0.89
N ASN A 438 1.23 -14.75 -2.05
CA ASN A 438 1.61 -13.35 -2.18
C ASN A 438 0.49 -12.41 -1.68
N PHE A 439 -0.77 -12.69 -2.03
CA PHE A 439 -1.90 -11.94 -1.51
C PHE A 439 -1.98 -12.03 0.02
N TRP A 440 -1.82 -13.22 0.60
CA TRP A 440 -1.91 -13.44 2.04
C TRP A 440 -0.77 -12.78 2.80
N ASP A 441 0.43 -12.83 2.24
CA ASP A 441 1.62 -12.18 2.81
C ASP A 441 1.45 -10.66 2.86
N ASP A 442 0.98 -10.04 1.76
CA ASP A 442 0.69 -8.62 1.74
C ASP A 442 -0.45 -8.25 2.69
N PHE A 443 -1.54 -9.04 2.68
CA PHE A 443 -2.67 -8.82 3.57
C PHE A 443 -2.23 -8.84 5.04
N THR A 444 -1.46 -9.84 5.43
CA THR A 444 -0.95 -9.97 6.80
C THR A 444 0.10 -8.90 7.12
N LEU A 445 0.96 -8.51 6.17
CA LEU A 445 1.95 -7.45 6.32
C LEU A 445 1.31 -6.13 6.77
N ILE A 446 0.16 -5.77 6.20
CA ILE A 446 -0.53 -4.51 6.55
C ILE A 446 -1.01 -4.55 8.00
N PHE A 447 -1.63 -5.64 8.44
CA PHE A 447 -2.07 -5.78 9.84
C PHE A 447 -0.90 -5.74 10.81
N ARG A 448 0.24 -6.31 10.43
CA ARG A 448 1.48 -6.28 11.21
C ARG A 448 2.00 -4.84 11.35
N THR A 449 2.04 -4.11 10.24
CA THR A 449 2.45 -2.70 10.23
C THR A 449 1.53 -1.85 11.10
N LEU A 450 0.21 -2.07 11.02
CA LEU A 450 -0.77 -1.39 11.87
C LEU A 450 -0.62 -1.74 13.35
N LYS A 451 -0.34 -3.01 13.69
CA LYS A 451 -0.06 -3.44 15.06
C LYS A 451 1.15 -2.68 15.63
N LEU A 452 2.23 -2.54 14.84
CA LEU A 452 3.43 -1.78 15.26
C LEU A 452 3.14 -0.28 15.44
N LEU A 453 2.25 0.29 14.64
CA LEU A 453 1.85 1.69 14.76
C LEU A 453 1.04 1.96 16.05
N ILE A 454 0.19 1.01 16.46
CA ILE A 454 -0.76 1.17 17.58
C ILE A 454 -0.18 0.69 18.91
N ALA A 455 0.58 -0.39 18.91
CA ALA A 455 1.15 -1.03 20.08
C ALA A 455 2.68 -0.93 20.06
N PRO A 456 3.26 0.14 20.61
CA PRO A 456 4.70 0.24 20.77
C PRO A 456 5.16 -0.78 21.82
N SER A 457 5.55 -1.95 21.37
CA SER A 457 6.33 -2.88 22.21
C SER A 457 7.75 -2.36 22.20
N GLY A 458 8.35 -2.00 23.28
CA GLY A 458 9.74 -1.63 23.60
C GLY A 458 10.83 -1.52 22.50
N VAL A 459 10.50 -1.77 21.30
CA VAL A 459 11.21 -1.84 20.04
C VAL A 459 10.71 -0.71 19.16
N ARG A 460 11.45 -0.19 18.21
CA ARG A 460 11.16 0.99 17.37
C ARG A 460 9.66 1.17 17.12
N GLN A 461 9.17 2.33 17.49
CA GLN A 461 7.86 2.79 17.08
C GLN A 461 7.92 3.07 15.58
N VAL A 462 7.14 2.34 14.79
CA VAL A 462 6.80 2.81 13.46
C VAL A 462 6.04 4.12 13.68
N GLY A 463 6.70 5.23 13.40
CA GLY A 463 6.12 6.55 13.61
C GLY A 463 5.27 6.96 12.41
N VAL A 464 4.47 8.01 12.57
CA VAL A 464 3.75 8.64 11.45
C VAL A 464 4.73 9.06 10.34
N ASN A 465 5.97 9.31 10.68
CA ASN A 465 7.05 9.65 9.76
C ASN A 465 7.47 8.50 8.82
N ASP A 466 7.15 7.25 9.16
CA ASP A 466 7.47 6.09 8.32
C ASP A 466 6.33 5.78 7.33
N LEU A 467 5.20 6.48 7.43
CA LEU A 467 4.11 6.37 6.47
C LEU A 467 4.45 7.12 5.19
N SER A 468 4.14 6.51 4.06
CA SER A 468 4.27 7.13 2.74
C SER A 468 2.90 7.59 2.26
N GLY A 469 2.82 8.85 1.84
CA GLY A 469 1.66 9.43 1.20
C GLY A 469 1.71 9.26 -0.33
N PHE A 470 0.94 10.07 -1.04
CA PHE A 470 0.89 9.99 -2.51
C PHE A 470 2.22 10.30 -3.20
N VAL A 471 3.03 11.18 -2.62
CA VAL A 471 4.36 11.51 -3.17
C VAL A 471 5.32 10.32 -2.99
N GLY A 472 5.26 9.64 -1.85
CA GLY A 472 6.03 8.43 -1.62
C GLY A 472 5.58 7.27 -2.54
N ILE A 473 4.27 7.08 -2.75
CA ILE A 473 3.75 6.09 -3.70
C ILE A 473 4.21 6.41 -5.13
N PHE A 474 4.19 7.67 -5.52
CA PHE A 474 4.68 8.11 -6.84
C PHE A 474 6.17 7.76 -7.04
N SER A 475 7.02 8.03 -6.05
CA SER A 475 8.45 7.68 -6.10
C SER A 475 8.67 6.15 -6.18
N MET A 476 7.83 5.37 -5.47
CA MET A 476 7.85 3.91 -5.59
C MET A 476 7.48 3.45 -7.01
N ILE A 477 6.42 4.01 -7.60
CA ILE A 477 6.02 3.68 -8.98
C ILE A 477 7.17 3.94 -9.96
N GLU A 478 7.88 5.06 -9.82
CA GLU A 478 9.05 5.37 -10.64
C GLU A 478 10.12 4.27 -10.52
N THR A 479 10.42 3.83 -9.31
CA THR A 479 11.36 2.73 -9.04
C THR A 479 10.89 1.42 -9.69
N TYR A 480 9.61 1.07 -9.54
CA TYR A 480 9.06 -0.18 -10.10
C TYR A 480 8.92 -0.15 -11.63
N ILE A 481 8.76 1.02 -12.26
CA ILE A 481 8.85 1.17 -13.72
C ILE A 481 10.26 0.79 -14.18
N GLY A 482 11.30 1.24 -13.47
CA GLY A 482 12.69 0.86 -13.74
C GLY A 482 12.96 -0.65 -13.60
N ALA A 483 12.28 -1.31 -12.68
CA ALA A 483 12.36 -2.76 -12.45
C ALA A 483 11.56 -3.59 -13.47
N GLY A 484 10.65 -2.98 -14.25
CA GLY A 484 9.89 -3.60 -15.32
C GLY A 484 8.39 -3.77 -15.05
N LEU A 485 7.67 -4.16 -16.11
CA LEU A 485 6.20 -4.22 -16.08
C LEU A 485 5.65 -5.19 -15.01
N LEU A 486 6.26 -6.37 -14.86
CA LEU A 486 5.78 -7.37 -13.90
C LEU A 486 5.99 -6.91 -12.45
N ALA A 487 7.10 -6.24 -12.16
CA ALA A 487 7.35 -5.62 -10.87
C ALA A 487 6.34 -4.50 -10.57
N LEU A 488 6.03 -3.67 -11.56
CA LEU A 488 4.99 -2.63 -11.44
C LEU A 488 3.60 -3.23 -11.20
N LEU A 489 3.26 -4.34 -11.86
CA LEU A 489 2.01 -5.05 -11.63
C LEU A 489 1.95 -5.63 -10.20
N SER A 490 3.02 -6.28 -9.73
CA SER A 490 3.10 -6.79 -8.34
C SER A 490 2.91 -5.66 -7.32
N PHE A 491 3.56 -4.51 -7.54
CA PHE A 491 3.36 -3.33 -6.70
C PHE A 491 1.92 -2.79 -6.74
N SER A 492 1.28 -2.84 -7.93
CA SER A 492 -0.13 -2.45 -8.07
C SER A 492 -1.07 -3.39 -7.30
N ALA A 493 -0.75 -4.69 -7.25
CA ALA A 493 -1.49 -5.65 -6.44
C ALA A 493 -1.35 -5.35 -4.94
N LEU A 494 -0.12 -5.10 -4.46
CA LEU A 494 0.15 -4.66 -3.08
C LEU A 494 -0.66 -3.39 -2.72
N LEU A 495 -0.69 -2.38 -3.61
CA LEU A 495 -1.48 -1.17 -3.40
C LEU A 495 -2.98 -1.48 -3.31
N SER A 496 -3.48 -2.40 -4.16
CA SER A 496 -4.88 -2.80 -4.13
C SER A 496 -5.25 -3.51 -2.82
N VAL A 497 -4.39 -4.42 -2.31
CA VAL A 497 -4.57 -5.04 -1.00
C VAL A 497 -4.58 -3.98 0.10
N ASN A 498 -3.62 -3.07 0.06
CA ASN A 498 -3.49 -2.00 1.07
C ASN A 498 -4.75 -1.13 1.14
N ILE A 499 -5.25 -0.65 0.00
CA ILE A 499 -6.48 0.15 -0.07
C ILE A 499 -7.68 -0.66 0.43
N GLY A 500 -7.78 -1.96 0.07
CA GLY A 500 -8.84 -2.84 0.55
C GLY A 500 -8.82 -3.01 2.07
N VAL A 501 -7.65 -3.27 2.67
CA VAL A 501 -7.50 -3.44 4.13
C VAL A 501 -7.77 -2.13 4.86
N MET A 502 -7.20 -1.02 4.38
CA MET A 502 -7.41 0.30 5.01
C MET A 502 -8.88 0.69 5.04
N ASN A 503 -9.62 0.42 3.96
CA ASN A 503 -11.07 0.69 3.91
C ASN A 503 -11.89 -0.25 4.80
N LEU A 504 -11.37 -1.42 5.21
CA LEU A 504 -12.04 -2.31 6.17
C LEU A 504 -11.77 -1.96 7.64
N LEU A 505 -10.82 -1.06 7.93
CA LEU A 505 -10.58 -0.64 9.30
C LEU A 505 -11.82 0.04 9.88
N PRO A 506 -12.16 -0.19 11.17
CA PRO A 506 -13.32 0.41 11.81
C PRO A 506 -13.11 1.90 12.11
N ILE A 507 -12.66 2.64 11.10
CA ILE A 507 -12.40 4.07 11.17
C ILE A 507 -13.57 4.80 10.51
N PRO A 508 -14.27 5.70 11.22
CA PRO A 508 -15.31 6.54 10.61
C PRO A 508 -14.75 7.29 9.40
N ALA A 509 -15.61 7.60 8.45
CA ALA A 509 -15.29 8.12 7.11
C ALA A 509 -14.73 7.10 6.10
N LEU A 510 -14.41 5.86 6.51
CA LEU A 510 -14.08 4.74 5.64
C LEU A 510 -15.24 3.73 5.64
N ASP A 511 -15.21 2.76 4.71
CA ASP A 511 -16.24 1.71 4.62
C ASP A 511 -16.37 0.88 5.89
N GLY A 512 -15.22 0.54 6.52
CA GLY A 512 -15.17 -0.19 7.78
C GLY A 512 -15.87 0.53 8.93
N GLY A 513 -15.85 1.86 8.95
CA GLY A 513 -16.61 2.65 9.89
C GLY A 513 -18.12 2.48 9.70
N ARG A 514 -18.59 2.48 8.44
CA ARG A 514 -20.00 2.20 8.13
C ARG A 514 -20.40 0.75 8.49
N ILE A 515 -19.53 -0.23 8.19
CA ILE A 515 -19.71 -1.62 8.61
C ILE A 515 -19.80 -1.71 10.13
N PHE A 516 -18.99 -0.96 10.87
CA PHE A 516 -19.04 -0.91 12.33
C PHE A 516 -20.38 -0.38 12.84
N PHE A 517 -20.97 0.65 12.23
CA PHE A 517 -22.31 1.12 12.57
C PHE A 517 -23.40 0.08 12.27
N LEU A 518 -23.29 -0.66 11.16
CA LEU A 518 -24.19 -1.77 10.86
C LEU A 518 -24.06 -2.90 11.89
N PHE A 519 -22.86 -3.15 12.40
CA PHE A 519 -22.64 -4.14 13.46
C PHE A 519 -23.26 -3.70 14.79
N ILE A 520 -23.20 -2.42 15.14
CA ILE A 520 -23.92 -1.85 16.29
C ILE A 520 -25.44 -2.04 16.11
N GLU A 521 -25.98 -1.77 14.92
CA GLU A 521 -27.40 -1.98 14.62
C GLU A 521 -27.79 -3.46 14.77
N LEU A 522 -26.93 -4.38 14.32
CA LEU A 522 -27.15 -5.82 14.45
C LEU A 522 -27.29 -6.25 15.93
N ILE A 523 -26.41 -5.75 16.80
CA ILE A 523 -26.38 -6.10 18.22
C ILE A 523 -27.52 -5.42 18.97
N THR A 524 -27.71 -4.12 18.77
CA THR A 524 -28.68 -3.31 19.51
C THR A 524 -30.10 -3.42 18.98
N ARG A 525 -30.27 -3.94 17.75
CA ARG A 525 -31.53 -3.98 16.98
C ARG A 525 -32.15 -2.59 16.80
N LYS A 526 -31.36 -1.53 16.93
CA LYS A 526 -31.78 -0.14 16.74
C LYS A 526 -30.84 0.54 15.78
N LYS A 527 -31.39 1.27 14.82
CA LYS A 527 -30.56 2.08 13.90
C LYS A 527 -29.88 3.20 14.68
N PRO A 528 -28.57 3.40 14.51
CA PRO A 528 -27.86 4.57 15.03
C PRO A 528 -28.52 5.86 14.50
N SER A 529 -28.42 6.93 15.29
CA SER A 529 -28.90 8.23 14.82
C SER A 529 -28.03 8.73 13.65
N LYS A 530 -28.63 9.04 12.50
CA LYS A 530 -27.95 9.64 11.35
C LYS A 530 -27.11 10.84 11.73
N LYS A 531 -27.63 11.69 12.62
CA LYS A 531 -26.92 12.88 13.09
C LYS A 531 -25.60 12.54 13.79
N ILE A 532 -25.59 11.49 14.61
CA ILE A 532 -24.39 11.02 15.30
C ILE A 532 -23.41 10.45 14.28
N GLU A 533 -23.88 9.55 13.40
CA GLU A 533 -23.06 8.95 12.36
C GLU A 533 -22.40 10.00 11.46
N ASN A 534 -23.17 10.95 10.94
CA ASN A 534 -22.65 12.03 10.10
C ASN A 534 -21.67 12.94 10.85
N THR A 535 -21.95 13.25 12.13
CA THR A 535 -21.02 14.07 12.92
C THR A 535 -19.70 13.35 13.14
N VAL A 536 -19.74 12.08 13.52
CA VAL A 536 -18.53 11.27 13.74
C VAL A 536 -17.75 11.11 12.44
N ASN A 537 -18.42 10.77 11.34
CA ASN A 537 -17.78 10.67 10.03
C ASN A 537 -17.10 11.98 9.60
N ASN A 538 -17.76 13.14 9.79
CA ASN A 538 -17.19 14.44 9.45
C ASN A 538 -15.95 14.78 10.29
N ILE A 539 -15.98 14.49 11.59
CA ILE A 539 -14.82 14.72 12.48
C ILE A 539 -13.63 13.87 12.01
N PHE A 540 -13.85 12.56 11.79
CA PHE A 540 -12.78 11.67 11.35
C PHE A 540 -12.29 12.01 9.94
N PHE A 541 -13.17 12.43 9.03
CA PHE A 541 -12.78 12.91 7.72
C PHE A 541 -11.82 14.11 7.79
N ILE A 542 -12.11 15.07 8.66
CA ILE A 542 -11.23 16.23 8.88
C ILE A 542 -9.88 15.78 9.46
N LEU A 543 -9.89 14.87 10.44
CA LEU A 543 -8.66 14.32 11.02
C LEU A 543 -7.81 13.58 9.97
N LEU A 544 -8.44 12.75 9.13
CA LEU A 544 -7.76 12.06 8.04
C LEU A 544 -7.18 13.04 7.01
N MET A 545 -7.90 14.12 6.70
CA MET A 545 -7.40 15.18 5.80
C MET A 545 -6.18 15.91 6.39
N ILE A 546 -6.19 16.20 7.68
CA ILE A 546 -5.04 16.80 8.37
C ILE A 546 -3.84 15.84 8.33
N LEU A 547 -4.06 14.57 8.65
CA LEU A 547 -3.02 13.54 8.58
C LEU A 547 -2.45 13.41 7.15
N PHE A 548 -3.33 13.41 6.16
CA PHE A 548 -2.95 13.35 4.74
C PHE A 548 -2.05 14.52 4.34
N VAL A 549 -2.43 15.74 4.71
CA VAL A 549 -1.62 16.95 4.44
C VAL A 549 -0.26 16.86 5.15
N TYR A 550 -0.25 16.42 6.41
CA TYR A 550 0.99 16.25 7.16
C TYR A 550 1.94 15.26 6.48
N ILE A 551 1.45 14.07 6.10
CA ILE A 551 2.27 13.04 5.43
C ILE A 551 2.77 13.58 4.08
N THR A 552 1.93 14.28 3.31
CA THR A 552 2.33 14.85 2.02
C THR A 552 3.46 15.88 2.17
N ILE A 553 3.39 16.75 3.16
CA ILE A 553 4.45 17.72 3.46
C ILE A 553 5.73 16.98 3.85
N HIS A 554 5.61 15.95 4.68
CA HIS A 554 6.76 15.16 5.12
C HIS A 554 7.41 14.38 3.96
N ASP A 555 6.61 13.78 3.05
CA ASP A 555 7.12 13.14 1.84
C ASP A 555 7.90 14.14 0.96
N ILE A 556 7.37 15.35 0.78
CA ILE A 556 8.04 16.40 0.02
C ILE A 556 9.37 16.79 0.68
N MET A 557 9.39 16.96 2.01
CA MET A 557 10.63 17.28 2.74
C MET A 557 11.71 16.19 2.62
N ARG A 558 11.30 14.93 2.43
CA ARG A 558 12.24 13.81 2.20
C ARG A 558 12.91 13.84 0.81
N LEU A 559 12.35 14.58 -0.14
CA LEU A 559 12.91 14.69 -1.49
C LEU A 559 14.01 15.75 -1.58
N PHE A 560 14.12 16.64 -0.59
CA PHE A 560 15.13 17.71 -0.49
C PHE A 560 16.08 17.45 0.68
#